data_f21474f209d696bbbbc01c8f232b70fb
#
_entry.id   f21474f209d696bbbbc01c8f232b70fb
#
_cell.length_a   1.000
_cell.length_b   1.000
_cell.length_c   1.000
_cell.angle_alpha   90.00
_cell.angle_beta   90.00
_cell.angle_gamma   90.00
#
_symmetry.space_group_name_H-M   'P 1'
#
loop_
_entity.id
_entity.type
_entity.pdbx_description
1 polymer ?
#
loop_
_entity_poly.entity_id
_entity_poly.type
_entity_poly.pdbx_seq_one_letter_code
_entity_poly.pdbx_strand_id
1 'polypeptide(L)'
;MDLNRRSLIKGSVAAGVTALFGTAAQASTKVPAKWDESHDVVVIGSGFAGLAAAIEAKKAGADTVVLEKMPTAGGNSIINGGILTATCCPQQLKHGIKDSPELLAFDMLAAGLYMNQPEKVKLVAKSALSNYEWTVKELGVEYNLEVIGQEGGHSVPRYVFTKNGSGSGIVTKELEKLKKMGVPVRPRCYVERIFRDDSGRVVSIQIREGYRFPKAGSGKVKTIGVKKGLVLCYGGFSRDVDYRMMQDPKLVAKLDSTNQPGATAELWRETSRIGCAQVQNDWIQCTPWNSPKEKGMGLGWTFSQSGAAEFGLWVNTAGKRFVDELANRKVRADAIMVEQNKGLHAVAICTEANLKSYNVARPGMLKKLLESGVVKQYKTLADIAADYKMPADVLAKTVETFNKAVKDRKDPEFNRIMNPEQVPLVDGPWYAAEMSPKVHHCMGGLVTDMQCRVMDISTSKPIPGLFAAGEATSGVHGAVRLGSVSYTHLRAH
;
A
#
# COMPACT_ATOMS: atom_id res chain seq x y z
N MET A 1 1.83 -22.33 -47.99
CA MET A 1 0.57 -23.00 -47.56
C MET A 1 -0.27 -21.97 -46.85
N ASP A 2 -1.23 -21.40 -47.59
CA ASP A 2 -2.16 -20.43 -47.03
C ASP A 2 -3.24 -21.14 -46.22
N LEU A 3 -3.20 -21.01 -44.92
CA LEU A 3 -4.25 -21.48 -44.02
C LEU A 3 -5.37 -20.42 -43.94
N ASN A 4 -6.42 -20.70 -44.72
CA ASN A 4 -7.61 -19.83 -44.81
C ASN A 4 -8.42 -19.90 -43.51
N ARG A 5 -8.61 -18.73 -42.85
CA ARG A 5 -9.33 -18.56 -41.57
C ARG A 5 -10.77 -19.08 -41.55
N ARG A 6 -11.34 -19.45 -42.72
CA ARG A 6 -12.72 -20.00 -42.83
C ARG A 6 -12.79 -21.51 -42.59
N SER A 7 -11.68 -22.25 -42.61
CA SER A 7 -11.65 -23.72 -42.42
C SER A 7 -11.60 -24.15 -40.96
N LEU A 8 -11.29 -23.23 -40.04
CA LEU A 8 -11.16 -23.55 -38.60
C LEU A 8 -12.52 -23.55 -37.85
N ILE A 9 -13.58 -23.08 -38.47
CA ILE A 9 -14.90 -22.94 -37.80
C ILE A 9 -15.82 -24.15 -38.09
N LYS A 10 -15.46 -25.04 -39.00
CA LYS A 10 -16.33 -26.18 -39.41
C LYS A 10 -15.96 -27.55 -38.82
N GLY A 11 -14.96 -27.64 -37.95
CA GLY A 11 -14.41 -28.90 -37.43
C GLY A 11 -14.68 -29.23 -35.97
N SER A 12 -15.50 -28.52 -35.23
CA SER A 12 -15.66 -28.72 -33.78
C SER A 12 -17.11 -28.86 -33.34
N VAL A 13 -17.83 -29.79 -33.90
CA VAL A 13 -19.13 -30.23 -33.35
C VAL A 13 -19.12 -31.73 -33.30
N ALA A 14 -18.96 -32.32 -32.15
CA ALA A 14 -19.24 -33.62 -31.62
C ALA A 14 -18.04 -34.30 -30.96
N ALA A 15 -17.69 -33.85 -29.76
CA ALA A 15 -17.15 -34.75 -28.74
C ALA A 15 -17.67 -34.25 -27.40
N GLY A 16 -18.58 -35.01 -26.80
CA GLY A 16 -19.21 -34.70 -25.53
C GLY A 16 -18.17 -34.57 -24.43
N VAL A 17 -17.93 -33.38 -24.00
CA VAL A 17 -17.30 -33.07 -22.72
C VAL A 17 -18.43 -32.93 -21.71
N THR A 18 -18.73 -34.01 -20.99
CA THR A 18 -19.47 -33.95 -19.75
C THR A 18 -18.56 -33.24 -18.73
N ALA A 19 -18.52 -31.91 -18.80
CA ALA A 19 -17.88 -31.11 -17.79
C ALA A 19 -18.65 -31.33 -16.48
N LEU A 20 -17.99 -31.97 -15.53
CA LEU A 20 -18.36 -31.92 -14.11
C LEU A 20 -18.30 -30.46 -13.67
N PHE A 21 -19.33 -29.69 -14.00
CA PHE A 21 -19.64 -28.48 -13.27
C PHE A 21 -20.04 -28.91 -11.86
N GLY A 22 -19.06 -28.98 -10.97
CA GLY A 22 -19.36 -28.90 -9.57
C GLY A 22 -20.27 -27.70 -9.41
N THR A 23 -21.50 -27.92 -8.95
CA THR A 23 -22.44 -26.88 -8.60
C THR A 23 -21.82 -26.02 -7.53
N ALA A 24 -21.10 -24.96 -7.95
CA ALA A 24 -20.87 -23.83 -7.08
C ALA A 24 -22.28 -23.38 -6.70
N ALA A 25 -22.69 -23.67 -5.47
CA ALA A 25 -23.97 -23.25 -4.94
C ALA A 25 -24.08 -21.76 -5.21
N GLN A 26 -24.92 -21.36 -6.17
CA GLN A 26 -25.14 -19.98 -6.54
C GLN A 26 -25.76 -19.35 -5.31
N ALA A 27 -24.93 -18.64 -4.52
CA ALA A 27 -25.37 -18.04 -3.27
C ALA A 27 -26.58 -17.16 -3.57
N SER A 28 -27.69 -17.39 -2.84
CA SER A 28 -28.94 -16.68 -3.03
C SER A 28 -28.72 -15.17 -3.13
N THR A 29 -29.34 -14.54 -4.13
CA THR A 29 -29.37 -13.07 -4.27
C THR A 29 -30.51 -12.45 -3.44
N LYS A 30 -31.40 -13.28 -2.88
CA LYS A 30 -32.52 -12.83 -2.06
C LYS A 30 -32.06 -12.47 -0.65
N VAL A 31 -32.57 -11.36 -0.14
CA VAL A 31 -32.36 -10.94 1.25
C VAL A 31 -32.85 -12.07 2.17
N PRO A 32 -32.02 -12.54 3.14
CA PRO A 32 -32.44 -13.54 4.10
C PRO A 32 -33.65 -13.07 4.92
N ALA A 33 -34.64 -13.95 5.08
CA ALA A 33 -35.87 -13.62 5.83
C ALA A 33 -35.64 -13.46 7.34
N LYS A 34 -34.56 -14.04 7.87
CA LYS A 34 -34.14 -13.95 9.28
C LYS A 34 -32.63 -13.79 9.36
N TRP A 35 -32.18 -13.10 10.39
CA TRP A 35 -30.77 -12.91 10.71
C TRP A 35 -30.42 -13.68 12.00
N ASP A 36 -29.21 -14.24 12.08
CA ASP A 36 -28.71 -14.90 13.29
C ASP A 36 -28.42 -13.87 14.38
N GLU A 37 -28.00 -12.67 13.99
CA GLU A 37 -27.74 -11.52 14.86
C GLU A 37 -27.92 -10.21 14.08
N SER A 38 -27.97 -9.08 14.78
CA SER A 38 -28.06 -7.77 14.11
C SER A 38 -27.36 -6.69 14.94
N HIS A 39 -26.73 -5.74 14.24
CA HIS A 39 -26.05 -4.58 14.84
C HIS A 39 -26.49 -3.28 14.17
N ASP A 40 -26.31 -2.14 14.87
CA ASP A 40 -26.55 -0.84 14.28
C ASP A 40 -25.52 -0.57 13.18
N VAL A 41 -24.25 -0.77 13.49
CA VAL A 41 -23.13 -0.57 12.56
C VAL A 41 -22.26 -1.83 12.50
N VAL A 42 -22.03 -2.32 11.29
CA VAL A 42 -21.11 -3.42 11.02
C VAL A 42 -19.92 -2.87 10.24
N VAL A 43 -18.71 -3.06 10.76
CA VAL A 43 -17.45 -2.61 10.12
C VAL A 43 -16.70 -3.81 9.58
N ILE A 44 -16.29 -3.75 8.31
CA ILE A 44 -15.56 -4.82 7.64
C ILE A 44 -14.10 -4.43 7.47
N GLY A 45 -13.22 -5.16 8.15
CA GLY A 45 -11.77 -4.93 8.18
C GLY A 45 -11.31 -4.20 9.43
N SER A 46 -10.23 -4.70 10.01
CA SER A 46 -9.63 -4.24 11.26
C SER A 46 -8.33 -3.44 11.08
N GLY A 47 -8.13 -2.82 9.91
CA GLY A 47 -7.09 -1.83 9.71
C GLY A 47 -7.44 -0.49 10.37
N PHE A 48 -6.55 0.50 10.32
CA PHE A 48 -6.75 1.83 10.92
C PHE A 48 -8.15 2.41 10.67
N ALA A 49 -8.58 2.48 9.41
CA ALA A 49 -9.86 3.09 9.07
C ALA A 49 -11.06 2.36 9.70
N GLY A 50 -11.02 1.02 9.75
CA GLY A 50 -12.10 0.23 10.32
C GLY A 50 -12.17 0.34 11.84
N LEU A 51 -11.03 0.30 12.53
CA LEU A 51 -10.98 0.45 13.98
C LEU A 51 -11.38 1.86 14.40
N ALA A 52 -10.92 2.90 13.68
CA ALA A 52 -11.32 4.29 13.91
C ALA A 52 -12.84 4.48 13.69
N ALA A 53 -13.39 3.95 12.58
CA ALA A 53 -14.83 4.01 12.30
C ALA A 53 -15.65 3.33 13.41
N ALA A 54 -15.20 2.19 13.93
CA ALA A 54 -15.88 1.49 15.02
C ALA A 54 -15.84 2.29 16.34
N ILE A 55 -14.71 2.96 16.66
CA ILE A 55 -14.59 3.84 17.83
C ILE A 55 -15.59 4.98 17.72
N GLU A 56 -15.63 5.68 16.59
CA GLU A 56 -16.52 6.83 16.43
C GLU A 56 -18.00 6.40 16.38
N ALA A 57 -18.35 5.27 15.72
CA ALA A 57 -19.70 4.74 15.74
C ALA A 57 -20.16 4.41 17.18
N LYS A 58 -19.29 3.81 17.99
CA LYS A 58 -19.58 3.53 19.39
C LYS A 58 -19.72 4.78 20.24
N LYS A 59 -18.88 5.81 20.02
CA LYS A 59 -19.00 7.12 20.66
C LYS A 59 -20.34 7.77 20.35
N ALA A 60 -20.86 7.58 19.14
CA ALA A 60 -22.19 8.04 18.74
C ALA A 60 -23.33 7.16 19.28
N GLY A 61 -23.06 6.20 20.16
CA GLY A 61 -24.07 5.35 20.82
C GLY A 61 -24.54 4.14 20.00
N ALA A 62 -23.91 3.84 18.85
CA ALA A 62 -24.31 2.71 18.03
C ALA A 62 -23.84 1.35 18.63
N ASP A 63 -24.69 0.33 18.52
CA ASP A 63 -24.29 -1.05 18.70
C ASP A 63 -23.41 -1.46 17.50
N THR A 64 -22.12 -1.71 17.78
CA THR A 64 -21.09 -1.82 16.74
C THR A 64 -20.30 -3.12 16.85
N VAL A 65 -20.02 -3.76 15.70
CA VAL A 65 -19.12 -4.92 15.59
C VAL A 65 -18.10 -4.72 14.48
N VAL A 66 -16.87 -5.17 14.68
CA VAL A 66 -15.81 -5.22 13.63
C VAL A 66 -15.58 -6.67 13.23
N LEU A 67 -15.62 -6.95 11.93
CA LEU A 67 -15.38 -8.27 11.35
C LEU A 67 -14.04 -8.28 10.61
N GLU A 68 -13.18 -9.23 10.94
CA GLU A 68 -11.86 -9.40 10.33
C GLU A 68 -11.75 -10.81 9.72
N LYS A 69 -11.34 -10.88 8.45
CA LYS A 69 -11.17 -12.14 7.72
C LYS A 69 -10.03 -13.00 8.28
N MET A 70 -8.93 -12.35 8.66
CA MET A 70 -7.72 -13.01 9.11
C MET A 70 -7.81 -13.48 10.58
N PRO A 71 -6.93 -14.38 11.03
CA PRO A 71 -6.91 -14.83 12.43
C PRO A 71 -6.46 -13.74 13.41
N THR A 72 -5.82 -12.68 12.92
CA THR A 72 -5.33 -11.54 13.72
C THR A 72 -5.84 -10.23 13.15
N ALA A 73 -6.21 -9.30 14.03
CA ALA A 73 -6.61 -7.95 13.63
C ALA A 73 -5.41 -7.07 13.23
N GLY A 74 -5.69 -6.02 12.46
CA GLY A 74 -4.73 -4.97 12.12
C GLY A 74 -4.38 -4.87 10.63
N GLY A 75 -4.62 -5.91 9.83
CA GLY A 75 -4.40 -5.90 8.38
C GLY A 75 -2.99 -5.42 7.99
N ASN A 76 -2.90 -4.62 6.92
CA ASN A 76 -1.63 -3.97 6.53
C ASN A 76 -1.21 -2.86 7.50
N SER A 77 -2.16 -2.33 8.26
CA SER A 77 -1.92 -1.22 9.18
C SER A 77 -0.96 -1.59 10.31
N ILE A 78 -1.04 -2.82 10.83
CA ILE A 78 -0.19 -3.26 11.95
C ILE A 78 1.27 -3.51 11.56
N ILE A 79 1.53 -3.87 10.28
CA ILE A 79 2.86 -4.25 9.77
C ILE A 79 3.61 -3.11 9.06
N ASN A 80 3.01 -1.92 8.95
CA ASN A 80 3.66 -0.77 8.32
C ASN A 80 4.74 -0.12 9.21
N GLY A 81 5.44 0.87 8.67
CA GLY A 81 6.55 1.56 9.36
C GLY A 81 6.13 2.55 10.46
N GLY A 82 4.86 2.61 10.86
CA GLY A 82 4.38 3.51 11.93
C GLY A 82 4.51 4.99 11.61
N ILE A 83 4.41 5.36 10.34
CA ILE A 83 4.59 6.72 9.87
C ILE A 83 3.22 7.34 9.57
N LEU A 84 2.95 8.52 10.11
CA LEU A 84 1.78 9.35 9.83
C LEU A 84 2.22 10.69 9.24
N THR A 85 1.50 11.20 8.24
CA THR A 85 1.69 12.57 7.75
C THR A 85 0.86 13.53 8.59
N ALA A 86 1.50 14.54 9.16
CA ALA A 86 0.85 15.59 9.93
C ALA A 86 1.42 16.97 9.58
N THR A 87 0.55 17.95 9.39
CA THR A 87 0.91 19.36 9.15
C THR A 87 0.87 20.13 10.45
N CYS A 88 1.74 21.12 10.61
CA CYS A 88 1.76 21.99 11.81
C CYS A 88 1.87 21.23 13.14
N CYS A 89 2.45 20.02 13.11
CA CYS A 89 2.57 19.17 14.28
C CYS A 89 3.71 19.63 15.22
N PRO A 90 3.74 19.16 16.48
CA PRO A 90 4.78 19.55 17.44
C PRO A 90 6.21 19.32 16.94
N GLN A 91 6.45 18.24 16.18
CA GLN A 91 7.75 17.95 15.58
C GLN A 91 8.16 19.04 14.58
N GLN A 92 7.23 19.47 13.71
CA GLN A 92 7.51 20.57 12.77
C GLN A 92 7.82 21.88 13.48
N LEU A 93 7.03 22.23 14.50
CA LEU A 93 7.25 23.44 15.31
C LEU A 93 8.63 23.40 15.98
N LYS A 94 9.00 22.25 16.57
CA LYS A 94 10.31 22.05 17.22
C LYS A 94 11.48 22.27 16.25
N HIS A 95 11.35 21.84 15.01
CA HIS A 95 12.38 21.97 13.98
C HIS A 95 12.27 23.27 13.14
N GLY A 96 11.38 24.18 13.51
CA GLY A 96 11.20 25.44 12.79
C GLY A 96 10.63 25.30 11.38
N ILE A 97 9.99 24.16 11.08
CA ILE A 97 9.42 23.87 9.77
C ILE A 97 8.05 24.55 9.64
N LYS A 98 7.93 25.40 8.62
CA LYS A 98 6.66 26.03 8.26
C LYS A 98 5.92 25.13 7.26
N ASP A 99 4.67 24.80 7.58
CA ASP A 99 3.81 23.95 6.78
C ASP A 99 2.36 24.40 6.85
N SER A 100 1.51 23.92 5.95
CA SER A 100 0.07 24.16 5.99
C SER A 100 -0.72 23.03 5.33
N PRO A 101 -2.03 22.90 5.63
CA PRO A 101 -2.91 22.00 4.90
C PRO A 101 -2.93 22.27 3.39
N GLU A 102 -2.83 23.53 2.96
CA GLU A 102 -2.84 23.93 1.55
C GLU A 102 -1.57 23.44 0.84
N LEU A 103 -0.40 23.53 1.49
CA LEU A 103 0.86 23.01 0.96
C LEU A 103 0.83 21.46 0.86
N LEU A 104 0.27 20.79 1.87
CA LEU A 104 0.06 19.33 1.79
C LEU A 104 -0.90 18.96 0.66
N ALA A 105 -2.00 19.69 0.50
CA ALA A 105 -2.95 19.45 -0.60
C ALA A 105 -2.29 19.65 -1.97
N PHE A 106 -1.47 20.67 -2.13
CA PHE A 106 -0.69 20.90 -3.35
C PHE A 106 0.24 19.72 -3.66
N ASP A 107 1.02 19.27 -2.66
CA ASP A 107 1.92 18.12 -2.82
C ASP A 107 1.16 16.83 -3.18
N MET A 108 0.00 16.59 -2.57
CA MET A 108 -0.86 15.44 -2.87
C MET A 108 -1.38 15.49 -4.31
N LEU A 109 -1.84 16.67 -4.77
CA LEU A 109 -2.33 16.85 -6.14
C LEU A 109 -1.21 16.67 -7.15
N ALA A 110 -0.05 17.27 -6.92
CA ALA A 110 1.12 17.16 -7.79
C ALA A 110 1.61 15.70 -7.88
N ALA A 111 1.77 15.01 -6.73
CA ALA A 111 2.15 13.61 -6.71
C ALA A 111 1.13 12.71 -7.43
N GLY A 112 -0.15 13.00 -7.29
CA GLY A 112 -1.24 12.29 -7.96
C GLY A 112 -1.43 12.65 -9.43
N LEU A 113 -0.55 13.47 -10.02
CA LEU A 113 -0.64 13.98 -11.38
C LEU A 113 -1.97 14.72 -11.66
N TYR A 114 -2.50 15.39 -10.64
CA TYR A 114 -3.80 16.10 -10.68
C TYR A 114 -5.00 15.22 -11.06
N MET A 115 -4.88 13.90 -10.89
CA MET A 115 -5.96 12.93 -11.16
C MET A 115 -6.71 12.55 -9.88
N ASN A 116 -6.46 13.24 -8.80
CA ASN A 116 -7.17 13.14 -7.53
C ASN A 116 -8.53 13.85 -7.62
N GLN A 117 -9.40 13.56 -6.66
CA GLN A 117 -10.59 14.38 -6.39
C GLN A 117 -10.18 15.54 -5.47
N PRO A 118 -10.13 16.79 -5.94
CA PRO A 118 -9.53 17.91 -5.18
C PRO A 118 -10.18 18.14 -3.82
N GLU A 119 -11.50 17.98 -3.71
CA GLU A 119 -12.22 18.19 -2.45
C GLU A 119 -11.87 17.11 -1.41
N LYS A 120 -11.67 15.85 -1.81
CA LYS A 120 -11.17 14.81 -0.90
C LYS A 120 -9.74 15.08 -0.46
N VAL A 121 -8.88 15.55 -1.36
CA VAL A 121 -7.51 15.94 -1.03
C VAL A 121 -7.50 17.06 0.00
N LYS A 122 -8.29 18.12 -0.22
CA LYS A 122 -8.42 19.23 0.74
C LYS A 122 -8.93 18.78 2.11
N LEU A 123 -9.93 17.87 2.13
CA LEU A 123 -10.45 17.30 3.37
C LEU A 123 -9.35 16.56 4.13
N VAL A 124 -8.64 15.66 3.47
CA VAL A 124 -7.55 14.88 4.08
C VAL A 124 -6.43 15.78 4.59
N ALA A 125 -6.00 16.75 3.79
CA ALA A 125 -4.94 17.69 4.18
C ALA A 125 -5.34 18.54 5.37
N LYS A 126 -6.57 19.06 5.39
CA LYS A 126 -7.14 19.84 6.51
C LYS A 126 -7.24 19.01 7.79
N SER A 127 -7.53 17.71 7.66
CA SER A 127 -7.69 16.81 8.80
C SER A 127 -6.37 16.21 9.31
N ALA A 128 -5.23 16.47 8.65
CA ALA A 128 -3.95 15.81 8.97
C ALA A 128 -3.51 16.05 10.42
N LEU A 129 -3.56 17.29 10.92
CA LEU A 129 -3.22 17.62 12.30
C LEU A 129 -4.24 17.02 13.28
N SER A 130 -5.53 17.18 13.03
CA SER A 130 -6.57 16.66 13.94
C SER A 130 -6.56 15.14 14.06
N ASN A 131 -6.20 14.43 12.99
CA ASN A 131 -5.99 12.98 13.03
C ASN A 131 -4.77 12.60 13.89
N TYR A 132 -3.65 13.31 13.75
CA TYR A 132 -2.48 13.14 14.62
C TYR A 132 -2.88 13.37 16.10
N GLU A 133 -3.54 14.48 16.39
CA GLU A 133 -3.99 14.81 17.75
C GLU A 133 -4.98 13.79 18.31
N TRP A 134 -5.89 13.28 17.48
CA TRP A 134 -6.81 12.22 17.88
C TRP A 134 -6.06 10.96 18.31
N THR A 135 -5.03 10.53 17.54
CA THR A 135 -4.23 9.36 17.93
C THR A 135 -3.49 9.58 19.25
N VAL A 136 -3.03 10.80 19.52
CA VAL A 136 -2.36 11.16 20.79
C VAL A 136 -3.36 11.24 21.94
N LYS A 137 -4.42 12.06 21.78
CA LYS A 137 -5.34 12.41 22.87
C LYS A 137 -6.35 11.29 23.19
N GLU A 138 -6.93 10.67 22.15
CA GLU A 138 -7.97 9.65 22.34
C GLU A 138 -7.41 8.25 22.53
N LEU A 139 -6.29 7.92 21.88
CA LEU A 139 -5.71 6.58 21.90
C LEU A 139 -4.48 6.46 22.79
N GLY A 140 -3.78 7.57 23.08
CA GLY A 140 -2.52 7.55 23.82
C GLY A 140 -1.35 7.00 23.00
N VAL A 141 -1.36 7.25 21.69
CA VAL A 141 -0.23 6.86 20.82
C VAL A 141 0.98 7.74 21.11
N GLU A 142 2.12 7.13 21.32
CA GLU A 142 3.39 7.82 21.52
C GLU A 142 4.15 7.97 20.21
N TYR A 143 4.54 9.20 19.90
CA TYR A 143 5.40 9.52 18.75
C TYR A 143 6.78 9.96 19.18
N ASN A 144 7.77 9.76 18.31
CA ASN A 144 9.11 10.34 18.50
C ASN A 144 9.04 11.85 18.22
N LEU A 145 9.30 12.67 19.22
CA LEU A 145 9.27 14.13 19.11
C LEU A 145 10.58 14.74 18.57
N GLU A 146 11.66 13.96 18.56
CA GLU A 146 13.00 14.41 18.14
C GLU A 146 13.22 14.26 16.63
N VAL A 147 12.42 13.41 15.97
CA VAL A 147 12.64 13.04 14.58
C VAL A 147 11.43 13.41 13.74
N ILE A 148 11.69 14.08 12.63
CA ILE A 148 10.72 14.30 11.57
C ILE A 148 11.35 13.90 10.22
N GLY A 149 10.59 13.18 9.40
CA GLY A 149 11.08 12.67 8.12
C GLY A 149 10.42 13.33 6.92
N GLN A 150 11.08 13.15 5.77
CA GLN A 150 10.56 13.56 4.46
C GLN A 150 10.75 12.42 3.46
N GLU A 151 9.83 12.29 2.53
CA GLU A 151 9.97 11.41 1.36
C GLU A 151 9.70 12.21 0.08
N GLY A 152 10.14 11.68 -1.06
CA GLY A 152 9.96 12.35 -2.35
C GLY A 152 8.51 12.73 -2.63
N GLY A 153 8.32 13.94 -3.16
CA GLY A 153 7.03 14.54 -3.44
C GLY A 153 6.49 15.46 -2.33
N HIS A 154 7.05 15.42 -1.13
CA HIS A 154 6.72 16.39 -0.07
C HIS A 154 7.60 17.64 -0.17
N SER A 155 7.01 18.82 -0.15
CA SER A 155 7.73 20.09 -0.15
C SER A 155 8.51 20.35 1.14
N VAL A 156 8.04 19.78 2.28
CA VAL A 156 8.67 19.92 3.59
C VAL A 156 8.59 18.60 4.38
N PRO A 157 9.46 18.40 5.40
CA PRO A 157 9.35 17.26 6.30
C PRO A 157 8.02 17.25 7.07
N ARG A 158 7.28 16.10 7.03
CA ARG A 158 5.94 15.93 7.67
C ARG A 158 5.74 14.56 8.30
N TYR A 159 6.74 13.70 8.24
CA TYR A 159 6.59 12.34 8.73
C TYR A 159 6.85 12.29 10.21
N VAL A 160 5.81 11.98 10.98
CA VAL A 160 5.92 11.65 12.40
C VAL A 160 5.95 10.14 12.56
N PHE A 161 6.85 9.66 13.40
CA PHE A 161 7.08 8.24 13.61
C PHE A 161 6.53 7.82 14.97
N THR A 162 5.77 6.73 15.01
CA THR A 162 5.44 6.10 16.29
C THR A 162 6.73 5.71 17.03
N LYS A 163 6.73 5.77 18.35
CA LYS A 163 7.94 5.51 19.17
C LYS A 163 8.51 4.11 18.95
N ASN A 164 7.66 3.13 18.64
CA ASN A 164 8.10 1.76 18.32
C ASN A 164 8.45 1.53 16.84
N GLY A 165 8.35 2.55 15.98
CA GLY A 165 8.68 2.47 14.56
C GLY A 165 7.78 1.52 13.75
N SER A 166 6.56 1.25 14.22
CA SER A 166 5.63 0.32 13.60
C SER A 166 4.17 0.80 13.70
N GLY A 167 3.36 0.46 12.71
CA GLY A 167 1.92 0.68 12.75
C GLY A 167 1.22 0.00 13.91
N SER A 168 1.86 -1.02 14.50
CA SER A 168 1.37 -1.64 15.74
C SER A 168 1.22 -0.63 16.89
N GLY A 169 2.03 0.45 16.90
CA GLY A 169 1.91 1.52 17.88
C GLY A 169 0.54 2.22 17.88
N ILE A 170 -0.14 2.26 16.72
CA ILE A 170 -1.50 2.82 16.58
C ILE A 170 -2.55 1.73 16.73
N VAL A 171 -2.45 0.64 15.95
CA VAL A 171 -3.44 -0.46 15.91
C VAL A 171 -3.69 -1.05 17.29
N THR A 172 -2.64 -1.28 18.08
CA THR A 172 -2.78 -1.83 19.43
C THR A 172 -3.60 -0.90 20.32
N LYS A 173 -3.38 0.42 20.20
CA LYS A 173 -4.13 1.42 20.96
C LYS A 173 -5.60 1.51 20.55
N GLU A 174 -5.89 1.41 19.25
CA GLU A 174 -7.28 1.33 18.76
C GLU A 174 -8.00 0.08 19.30
N LEU A 175 -7.34 -1.09 19.25
CA LEU A 175 -7.89 -2.35 19.79
C LEU A 175 -8.11 -2.27 21.29
N GLU A 176 -7.17 -1.69 22.06
CA GLU A 176 -7.33 -1.44 23.50
C GLU A 176 -8.53 -0.51 23.79
N LYS A 177 -8.70 0.54 22.99
CA LYS A 177 -9.83 1.48 23.11
C LYS A 177 -11.15 0.77 22.86
N LEU A 178 -11.28 0.01 21.75
CA LEU A 178 -12.49 -0.76 21.43
C LEU A 178 -12.82 -1.78 22.51
N LYS A 179 -11.83 -2.48 23.04
CA LYS A 179 -12.01 -3.41 24.16
C LYS A 179 -12.59 -2.71 25.40
N LYS A 180 -12.04 -1.53 25.77
CA LYS A 180 -12.55 -0.72 26.88
C LYS A 180 -14.00 -0.23 26.64
N MET A 181 -14.36 0.03 25.36
CA MET A 181 -15.69 0.46 24.97
C MET A 181 -16.70 -0.71 24.82
N GLY A 182 -16.25 -1.96 24.98
CA GLY A 182 -17.08 -3.15 24.80
C GLY A 182 -17.48 -3.44 23.36
N VAL A 183 -16.68 -2.97 22.38
CA VAL A 183 -16.91 -3.27 20.96
C VAL A 183 -16.17 -4.54 20.57
N PRO A 184 -16.88 -5.58 20.10
CA PRO A 184 -16.24 -6.82 19.67
C PRO A 184 -15.50 -6.63 18.34
N VAL A 185 -14.22 -7.05 18.31
CA VAL A 185 -13.44 -7.23 17.07
C VAL A 185 -13.32 -8.73 16.85
N ARG A 186 -14.01 -9.25 15.83
CA ARG A 186 -14.17 -10.70 15.59
C ARG A 186 -13.26 -11.16 14.46
N PRO A 187 -12.15 -11.85 14.74
CA PRO A 187 -11.30 -12.44 13.71
C PRO A 187 -11.96 -13.69 13.10
N ARG A 188 -11.43 -14.13 11.96
CA ARG A 188 -11.93 -15.30 11.21
C ARG A 188 -13.39 -15.17 10.78
N CYS A 189 -13.84 -13.95 10.48
CA CYS A 189 -15.15 -13.63 9.96
C CYS A 189 -15.03 -13.15 8.50
N TYR A 190 -15.20 -14.07 7.57
CA TYR A 190 -15.14 -13.79 6.14
C TYR A 190 -16.52 -13.39 5.61
N VAL A 191 -16.64 -12.19 4.99
CA VAL A 191 -17.87 -11.73 4.36
C VAL A 191 -17.98 -12.31 2.96
N GLU A 192 -19.03 -13.11 2.72
CA GLU A 192 -19.29 -13.75 1.44
C GLU A 192 -20.26 -12.95 0.56
N ARG A 193 -21.29 -12.35 1.18
CA ARG A 193 -22.36 -11.64 0.48
C ARG A 193 -22.81 -10.40 1.23
N ILE A 194 -23.18 -9.40 0.46
CA ILE A 194 -23.85 -8.19 0.93
C ILE A 194 -25.23 -8.17 0.28
N PHE A 195 -26.28 -7.90 1.04
CA PHE A 195 -27.65 -7.88 0.54
C PHE A 195 -28.25 -6.50 0.59
N ARG A 196 -28.90 -6.13 -0.51
CA ARG A 196 -29.70 -4.90 -0.67
C ARG A 196 -31.16 -5.31 -0.76
N ASP A 197 -32.05 -4.56 -0.10
CA ASP A 197 -33.50 -4.71 -0.24
C ASP A 197 -34.03 -4.03 -1.52
N ASP A 198 -35.34 -4.12 -1.73
CA ASP A 198 -36.00 -3.55 -2.92
C ASP A 198 -35.89 -2.02 -3.00
N SER A 199 -35.64 -1.34 -1.90
CA SER A 199 -35.32 0.11 -1.87
C SER A 199 -33.88 0.41 -2.27
N GLY A 200 -33.06 -0.62 -2.46
CA GLY A 200 -31.62 -0.52 -2.73
C GLY A 200 -30.76 -0.33 -1.50
N ARG A 201 -31.34 -0.34 -0.28
CA ARG A 201 -30.60 -0.20 0.98
C ARG A 201 -29.85 -1.49 1.32
N VAL A 202 -28.64 -1.36 1.84
CA VAL A 202 -27.93 -2.49 2.47
C VAL A 202 -28.58 -2.81 3.82
N VAL A 203 -29.06 -4.06 3.97
CA VAL A 203 -29.80 -4.50 5.15
C VAL A 203 -29.18 -5.68 5.87
N SER A 204 -28.34 -6.46 5.22
CA SER A 204 -27.67 -7.60 5.85
C SER A 204 -26.43 -8.05 5.09
N ILE A 205 -25.62 -8.88 5.75
CA ILE A 205 -24.47 -9.58 5.17
C ILE A 205 -24.50 -11.05 5.54
N GLN A 206 -23.94 -11.90 4.68
CA GLN A 206 -23.64 -13.28 4.98
C GLN A 206 -22.14 -13.41 5.24
N ILE A 207 -21.78 -14.07 6.33
CA ILE A 207 -20.39 -14.32 6.72
C ILE A 207 -20.11 -15.80 6.90
N ARG A 208 -18.82 -16.15 6.90
CA ARG A 208 -18.32 -17.42 7.46
C ARG A 208 -17.56 -17.15 8.74
N GLU A 209 -18.16 -17.52 9.86
CA GLU A 209 -17.54 -17.45 11.17
C GLU A 209 -16.63 -18.68 11.39
N GLY A 210 -15.44 -18.46 11.94
CA GLY A 210 -14.41 -19.51 12.04
C GLY A 210 -13.70 -19.80 10.72
N TYR A 211 -13.68 -18.84 9.78
CA TYR A 211 -13.01 -18.96 8.50
C TYR A 211 -11.52 -19.26 8.65
N ARG A 212 -11.00 -20.16 7.82
CA ARG A 212 -9.57 -20.55 7.78
C ARG A 212 -8.96 -20.12 6.45
N PHE A 213 -8.46 -18.91 6.39
CA PHE A 213 -7.79 -18.39 5.19
C PHE A 213 -6.63 -19.31 4.75
N PRO A 214 -6.46 -19.62 3.46
CA PRO A 214 -7.31 -19.24 2.31
C PRO A 214 -8.35 -20.32 1.92
N LYS A 215 -8.72 -21.24 2.85
CA LYS A 215 -9.59 -22.38 2.57
C LYS A 215 -11.03 -21.92 2.32
N ALA A 216 -11.40 -21.82 1.04
CA ALA A 216 -12.78 -21.52 0.63
C ALA A 216 -13.78 -22.47 1.26
N GLY A 217 -14.97 -21.95 1.60
CA GLY A 217 -16.05 -22.74 2.22
C GLY A 217 -15.83 -23.14 3.68
N SER A 218 -14.66 -22.83 4.28
CA SER A 218 -14.45 -23.10 5.71
C SER A 218 -15.23 -22.15 6.60
N GLY A 219 -15.50 -22.59 7.83
CA GLY A 219 -16.31 -21.83 8.79
C GLY A 219 -17.82 -22.07 8.66
N LYS A 220 -18.58 -21.58 9.63
CA LYS A 220 -20.05 -21.70 9.71
C LYS A 220 -20.68 -20.47 9.05
N VAL A 221 -21.64 -20.67 8.16
CA VAL A 221 -22.43 -19.60 7.56
C VAL A 221 -23.31 -18.97 8.62
N LYS A 222 -23.30 -17.64 8.67
CA LYS A 222 -24.17 -16.81 9.50
C LYS A 222 -24.63 -15.58 8.72
N THR A 223 -25.77 -15.04 9.08
CA THR A 223 -26.33 -13.82 8.55
C THR A 223 -26.41 -12.75 9.62
N ILE A 224 -25.90 -11.57 9.32
CA ILE A 224 -25.89 -10.41 10.23
C ILE A 224 -26.76 -9.31 9.64
N GLY A 225 -27.76 -8.84 10.37
CA GLY A 225 -28.57 -7.67 10.02
C GLY A 225 -27.81 -6.36 10.28
N VAL A 226 -27.95 -5.43 9.35
CA VAL A 226 -27.34 -4.10 9.37
C VAL A 226 -28.45 -3.05 9.51
N LYS A 227 -28.60 -2.49 10.72
CA LYS A 227 -29.73 -1.57 11.00
C LYS A 227 -29.48 -0.16 10.49
N LYS A 228 -28.27 0.40 10.71
CA LYS A 228 -27.92 1.78 10.35
C LYS A 228 -26.91 1.85 9.21
N GLY A 229 -25.79 1.11 9.29
CA GLY A 229 -24.76 1.18 8.28
C GLY A 229 -23.76 0.03 8.25
N LEU A 230 -23.37 -0.35 7.02
CA LEU A 230 -22.22 -1.21 6.74
C LEU A 230 -21.05 -0.32 6.32
N VAL A 231 -19.92 -0.42 7.03
CA VAL A 231 -18.71 0.37 6.73
C VAL A 231 -17.64 -0.54 6.16
N LEU A 232 -17.26 -0.31 4.92
CA LEU A 232 -16.29 -1.12 4.17
C LEU A 232 -14.88 -0.55 4.32
N CYS A 233 -14.04 -1.25 5.09
CA CYS A 233 -12.62 -0.90 5.34
C CYS A 233 -11.69 -2.08 5.03
N TYR A 234 -12.02 -2.85 4.00
CA TYR A 234 -11.37 -4.13 3.67
C TYR A 234 -9.99 -4.01 3.01
N GLY A 235 -9.51 -2.80 2.74
CA GLY A 235 -8.19 -2.54 2.18
C GLY A 235 -8.07 -2.83 0.68
N GLY A 236 -6.82 -2.97 0.20
CA GLY A 236 -6.50 -3.25 -1.20
C GLY A 236 -6.46 -4.75 -1.54
N PHE A 237 -6.15 -5.04 -2.83
CA PHE A 237 -6.15 -6.40 -3.40
C PHE A 237 -4.77 -6.87 -3.89
N SER A 238 -3.69 -6.31 -3.40
CA SER A 238 -2.33 -6.53 -3.92
C SER A 238 -1.86 -7.99 -3.90
N ARG A 239 -2.45 -8.85 -3.07
CA ARG A 239 -2.17 -10.29 -2.97
C ARG A 239 -3.05 -11.17 -3.87
N ASP A 240 -4.11 -10.63 -4.45
CA ASP A 240 -4.92 -11.34 -5.44
C ASP A 240 -4.26 -11.22 -6.81
N VAL A 241 -3.46 -12.23 -7.17
CA VAL A 241 -2.67 -12.22 -8.41
C VAL A 241 -3.56 -12.11 -9.63
N ASP A 242 -4.63 -12.89 -9.69
CA ASP A 242 -5.54 -12.91 -10.85
C ASP A 242 -6.24 -11.56 -11.00
N TYR A 243 -6.75 -11.00 -9.89
CA TYR A 243 -7.45 -9.72 -9.94
C TYR A 243 -6.50 -8.56 -10.30
N ARG A 244 -5.30 -8.51 -9.71
CA ARG A 244 -4.34 -7.44 -10.03
C ARG A 244 -3.84 -7.52 -11.48
N MET A 245 -3.66 -8.74 -12.03
CA MET A 245 -3.30 -8.93 -13.44
C MET A 245 -4.44 -8.55 -14.40
N MET A 246 -5.70 -8.70 -14.00
CA MET A 246 -6.84 -8.18 -14.76
C MET A 246 -6.83 -6.65 -14.83
N GLN A 247 -6.34 -5.98 -13.78
CA GLN A 247 -6.24 -4.52 -13.72
C GLN A 247 -4.98 -4.00 -14.42
N ASP A 248 -3.83 -4.61 -14.16
CA ASP A 248 -2.54 -4.29 -14.80
C ASP A 248 -1.77 -5.57 -15.12
N PRO A 249 -1.72 -5.98 -16.41
CA PRO A 249 -1.07 -7.22 -16.85
C PRO A 249 0.42 -7.33 -16.52
N LYS A 250 1.10 -6.23 -16.20
CA LYS A 250 2.52 -6.23 -15.78
C LYS A 250 2.72 -6.86 -14.39
N LEU A 251 1.68 -6.89 -13.57
CA LEU A 251 1.74 -7.32 -12.17
C LEU A 251 1.60 -8.85 -12.04
N VAL A 252 2.46 -9.57 -12.75
CA VAL A 252 2.46 -11.03 -12.85
C VAL A 252 2.73 -11.74 -11.52
N ALA A 253 2.49 -13.06 -11.48
CA ALA A 253 2.60 -13.89 -10.27
C ALA A 253 3.99 -13.85 -9.61
N LYS A 254 5.08 -13.71 -10.38
CA LYS A 254 6.45 -13.61 -9.85
C LYS A 254 6.71 -12.32 -9.04
N LEU A 255 5.91 -11.28 -9.23
CA LEU A 255 5.98 -10.06 -8.40
C LEU A 255 5.35 -10.34 -7.03
N ASP A 256 6.16 -10.28 -5.97
CA ASP A 256 5.67 -10.37 -4.59
C ASP A 256 4.89 -9.11 -4.19
N SER A 257 4.28 -9.12 -3.04
CA SER A 257 3.60 -7.96 -2.45
C SER A 257 4.12 -7.70 -1.05
N THR A 258 4.18 -6.42 -0.67
CA THR A 258 4.54 -5.99 0.68
C THR A 258 3.40 -6.22 1.68
N ASN A 259 2.20 -6.53 1.20
CA ASN A 259 1.00 -6.61 2.01
C ASN A 259 0.85 -7.98 2.70
N GLN A 260 0.06 -8.00 3.76
CA GLN A 260 -0.30 -9.24 4.45
C GLN A 260 -1.14 -10.16 3.51
N PRO A 261 -1.14 -11.50 3.71
CA PRO A 261 -1.75 -12.45 2.78
C PRO A 261 -3.25 -12.23 2.50
N GLY A 262 -4.00 -11.69 3.44
CA GLY A 262 -5.43 -11.44 3.30
C GLY A 262 -5.82 -10.22 2.46
N ALA A 263 -4.87 -9.48 1.88
CA ALA A 263 -5.15 -8.37 0.97
C ALA A 263 -5.58 -8.88 -0.41
N THR A 264 -6.74 -9.48 -0.49
CA THR A 264 -7.32 -10.17 -1.64
C THR A 264 -8.65 -9.56 -2.09
N ALA A 265 -9.12 -9.87 -3.29
CA ALA A 265 -10.15 -9.11 -4.01
C ALA A 265 -11.59 -9.63 -3.84
N GLU A 266 -11.88 -10.49 -2.86
CA GLU A 266 -13.22 -11.07 -2.72
C GLU A 266 -14.31 -10.00 -2.53
N LEU A 267 -14.07 -9.02 -1.65
CA LEU A 267 -15.01 -7.91 -1.45
C LEU A 267 -15.00 -6.89 -2.59
N TRP A 268 -13.91 -6.79 -3.34
CA TRP A 268 -13.90 -6.00 -4.58
C TRP A 268 -14.85 -6.56 -5.62
N ARG A 269 -14.89 -7.90 -5.78
CA ARG A 269 -15.84 -8.59 -6.65
C ARG A 269 -17.27 -8.50 -6.11
N GLU A 270 -17.45 -8.64 -4.80
CA GLU A 270 -18.76 -8.58 -4.16
C GLU A 270 -19.37 -7.18 -4.24
N THR A 271 -18.60 -6.12 -4.03
CA THR A 271 -19.09 -4.74 -4.16
C THR A 271 -19.43 -4.39 -5.62
N SER A 272 -18.67 -4.91 -6.60
CA SER A 272 -19.06 -4.82 -8.01
C SER A 272 -20.40 -5.53 -8.28
N ARG A 273 -20.59 -6.74 -7.72
CA ARG A 273 -21.82 -7.51 -7.87
C ARG A 273 -23.07 -6.77 -7.37
N ILE A 274 -22.95 -6.03 -6.27
CA ILE A 274 -24.07 -5.25 -5.71
C ILE A 274 -24.21 -3.86 -6.30
N GLY A 275 -23.46 -3.52 -7.37
CA GLY A 275 -23.59 -2.28 -8.12
C GLY A 275 -22.84 -1.09 -7.53
N CYS A 276 -21.82 -1.28 -6.69
CA CYS A 276 -20.97 -0.18 -6.26
C CYS A 276 -20.12 0.36 -7.41
N ALA A 277 -20.06 1.67 -7.56
CA ALA A 277 -19.12 2.31 -8.47
C ALA A 277 -17.68 2.14 -7.97
N GLN A 278 -16.80 1.71 -8.88
CA GLN A 278 -15.35 1.58 -8.63
C GLN A 278 -14.60 2.27 -9.77
N VAL A 279 -13.48 2.92 -9.44
CA VAL A 279 -12.64 3.62 -10.42
C VAL A 279 -11.17 3.42 -10.13
N GLN A 280 -10.32 3.58 -11.15
CA GLN A 280 -8.87 3.61 -11.02
C GLN A 280 -8.26 2.33 -10.41
N ASN A 281 -8.90 1.17 -10.59
CA ASN A 281 -8.41 -0.10 -10.05
C ASN A 281 -7.09 -0.56 -10.71
N ASP A 282 -6.78 -0.05 -11.90
CA ASP A 282 -5.53 -0.22 -12.63
C ASP A 282 -4.38 0.64 -12.05
N TRP A 283 -4.68 1.59 -11.17
CA TRP A 283 -3.66 2.41 -10.52
C TRP A 283 -3.13 1.71 -9.27
N ILE A 284 -2.11 0.89 -9.50
CA ILE A 284 -1.48 0.06 -8.46
C ILE A 284 -0.04 0.50 -8.30
N GLN A 285 0.33 0.90 -7.09
CA GLN A 285 1.69 1.34 -6.76
C GLN A 285 2.55 0.15 -6.37
N CYS A 286 3.72 0.04 -7.00
CA CYS A 286 4.79 -0.82 -6.54
C CYS A 286 5.83 -0.04 -5.75
N THR A 287 6.45 -0.65 -4.73
CA THR A 287 7.68 -0.15 -4.13
C THR A 287 8.86 -0.60 -4.99
N PRO A 288 9.79 0.30 -5.38
CA PRO A 288 10.88 -0.08 -6.30
C PRO A 288 12.07 -0.80 -5.64
N TRP A 289 12.26 -0.65 -4.35
CA TRP A 289 13.51 -0.88 -3.63
C TRP A 289 13.58 -2.13 -2.76
N ASN A 290 12.63 -3.07 -2.90
CA ASN A 290 12.62 -4.27 -2.07
C ASN A 290 13.65 -5.30 -2.54
N SER A 291 14.13 -6.11 -1.60
CA SER A 291 14.98 -7.24 -1.96
C SER A 291 14.15 -8.41 -2.50
N PRO A 292 14.56 -9.05 -3.61
CA PRO A 292 13.93 -10.29 -4.08
C PRO A 292 14.16 -11.47 -3.13
N LYS A 293 15.16 -11.39 -2.24
CA LYS A 293 15.47 -12.43 -1.25
C LYS A 293 14.54 -12.43 -0.03
N GLU A 294 13.79 -11.34 0.18
CA GLU A 294 12.88 -11.19 1.32
C GLU A 294 11.43 -11.33 0.89
N LYS A 295 10.60 -11.98 1.69
CA LYS A 295 9.15 -11.98 1.51
C LYS A 295 8.51 -10.73 2.11
N GLY A 296 7.41 -10.27 1.53
CA GLY A 296 6.71 -9.07 2.00
C GLY A 296 7.56 -7.81 1.88
N MET A 297 7.45 -6.89 2.83
CA MET A 297 8.21 -5.63 2.82
C MET A 297 9.72 -5.86 3.00
N GLY A 298 10.11 -6.77 3.88
CA GLY A 298 11.51 -7.01 4.23
C GLY A 298 12.19 -5.79 4.87
N LEU A 299 13.51 -5.83 4.98
CA LEU A 299 14.34 -4.74 5.52
C LEU A 299 15.30 -4.14 4.49
N GLY A 300 15.56 -4.86 3.38
CA GLY A 300 16.49 -4.43 2.32
C GLY A 300 16.17 -3.07 1.72
N TRP A 301 14.89 -2.71 1.71
CA TRP A 301 14.45 -1.39 1.24
C TRP A 301 15.14 -0.24 2.00
N THR A 302 15.51 -0.44 3.26
CA THR A 302 16.16 0.60 4.05
C THR A 302 17.52 0.99 3.47
N PHE A 303 18.31 0.00 3.02
CA PHE A 303 19.57 0.26 2.33
C PHE A 303 19.33 0.83 0.93
N SER A 304 18.47 0.19 0.14
CA SER A 304 18.27 0.56 -1.26
C SER A 304 17.65 1.96 -1.42
N GLN A 305 16.76 2.38 -0.48
CA GLN A 305 16.17 3.72 -0.48
C GLN A 305 17.03 4.72 0.31
N SER A 306 17.17 4.53 1.64
CA SER A 306 17.78 5.54 2.51
C SER A 306 19.31 5.55 2.48
N GLY A 307 19.94 4.52 1.93
CA GLY A 307 21.37 4.47 1.66
C GLY A 307 21.68 4.80 0.22
N ALA A 308 21.41 3.87 -0.69
CA ALA A 308 21.88 3.96 -2.06
C ALA A 308 21.10 4.96 -2.94
N ALA A 309 19.76 5.10 -2.77
CA ALA A 309 19.03 6.09 -3.57
C ALA A 309 19.36 7.53 -3.13
N GLU A 310 19.61 7.76 -1.84
CA GLU A 310 19.92 9.11 -1.34
C GLU A 310 21.39 9.48 -1.51
N PHE A 311 22.32 8.52 -1.34
CA PHE A 311 23.75 8.80 -1.26
C PHE A 311 24.62 7.98 -2.22
N GLY A 312 24.07 6.98 -2.88
CA GLY A 312 24.73 6.12 -3.85
C GLY A 312 24.10 6.19 -5.22
N LEU A 313 24.03 5.08 -5.94
CA LEU A 313 23.39 4.97 -7.26
C LEU A 313 22.71 3.62 -7.45
N TRP A 314 21.81 3.56 -8.44
CA TRP A 314 21.20 2.32 -8.93
C TRP A 314 21.67 2.02 -10.34
N VAL A 315 22.12 0.78 -10.55
CA VAL A 315 22.55 0.30 -11.87
C VAL A 315 21.80 -0.97 -12.24
N ASN A 316 21.69 -1.25 -13.53
CA ASN A 316 21.30 -2.57 -14.03
C ASN A 316 22.51 -3.49 -14.17
N THR A 317 22.30 -4.77 -14.42
CA THR A 317 23.39 -5.74 -14.64
C THR A 317 24.17 -5.55 -15.93
N ALA A 318 23.79 -4.59 -16.80
CA ALA A 318 24.65 -4.09 -17.86
C ALA A 318 25.63 -3.00 -17.39
N GLY A 319 25.68 -2.70 -16.09
CA GLY A 319 26.59 -1.71 -15.49
C GLY A 319 26.16 -0.26 -15.67
N LYS A 320 24.93 0.03 -16.07
CA LYS A 320 24.44 1.39 -16.39
C LYS A 320 23.36 1.87 -15.43
N ARG A 321 23.36 3.15 -15.09
CA ARG A 321 22.19 3.82 -14.50
C ARG A 321 21.03 3.77 -15.50
N PHE A 322 19.81 3.74 -15.02
CA PHE A 322 18.61 3.57 -15.85
C PHE A 322 17.42 4.43 -15.40
N VAL A 323 17.55 5.17 -14.29
CA VAL A 323 16.49 6.02 -13.73
C VAL A 323 17.09 7.05 -12.76
N ASP A 324 16.38 8.14 -12.52
CA ASP A 324 16.61 8.99 -11.33
C ASP A 324 16.22 8.20 -10.07
N GLU A 325 17.20 7.96 -9.21
CA GLU A 325 17.04 7.18 -7.97
C GLU A 325 16.13 7.87 -6.94
N LEU A 326 15.84 9.16 -7.11
CA LEU A 326 14.94 9.96 -6.28
C LEU A 326 13.62 10.31 -6.96
N ALA A 327 13.39 9.85 -8.20
CA ALA A 327 12.09 9.99 -8.86
C ALA A 327 10.95 9.38 -8.05
N ASN A 328 9.71 9.67 -8.40
CA ASN A 328 8.55 9.06 -7.74
C ASN A 328 8.55 7.53 -7.86
N ARG A 329 7.83 6.86 -6.95
CA ARG A 329 7.83 5.39 -6.83
C ARG A 329 7.42 4.68 -8.11
N LYS A 330 6.43 5.22 -8.84
CA LYS A 330 5.94 4.61 -10.08
C LYS A 330 7.02 4.64 -11.16
N VAL A 331 7.66 5.78 -11.38
CA VAL A 331 8.74 5.92 -12.38
C VAL A 331 9.86 4.92 -12.09
N ARG A 332 10.30 4.83 -10.84
CA ARG A 332 11.39 3.91 -10.44
C ARG A 332 10.98 2.44 -10.56
N ALA A 333 9.78 2.08 -10.12
CA ALA A 333 9.30 0.70 -10.19
C ALA A 333 9.11 0.25 -11.65
N ASP A 334 8.50 1.10 -12.48
CA ASP A 334 8.31 0.82 -13.91
C ASP A 334 9.67 0.69 -14.62
N ALA A 335 10.65 1.54 -14.32
CA ALA A 335 12.00 1.46 -14.87
C ALA A 335 12.68 0.12 -14.54
N ILE A 336 12.60 -0.34 -13.28
CA ILE A 336 13.14 -1.65 -12.90
C ILE A 336 12.42 -2.78 -13.64
N MET A 337 11.09 -2.73 -13.77
CA MET A 337 10.35 -3.74 -14.54
C MET A 337 10.74 -3.76 -16.02
N VAL A 338 11.02 -2.60 -16.62
CA VAL A 338 11.55 -2.52 -18.00
C VAL A 338 12.90 -3.23 -18.10
N GLU A 339 13.82 -2.98 -17.14
CA GLU A 339 15.11 -3.68 -17.13
C GLU A 339 14.95 -5.19 -16.92
N GLN A 340 14.07 -5.63 -16.02
CA GLN A 340 13.76 -7.05 -15.81
C GLN A 340 13.19 -7.72 -17.06
N ASN A 341 12.38 -7.02 -17.85
CA ASN A 341 11.86 -7.56 -19.13
C ASN A 341 12.96 -7.72 -20.21
N LYS A 342 14.07 -6.99 -20.07
CA LYS A 342 15.29 -7.20 -20.90
C LYS A 342 16.18 -8.31 -20.36
N GLY A 343 15.82 -8.98 -19.27
CA GLY A 343 16.64 -9.98 -18.59
C GLY A 343 17.71 -9.38 -17.68
N LEU A 344 17.65 -8.08 -17.38
CA LEU A 344 18.59 -7.40 -16.50
C LEU A 344 18.01 -7.26 -15.08
N HIS A 345 18.89 -7.16 -14.09
CA HIS A 345 18.52 -6.96 -12.69
C HIS A 345 18.95 -5.56 -12.24
N ALA A 346 18.23 -4.98 -11.30
CA ALA A 346 18.59 -3.71 -10.68
C ALA A 346 19.40 -3.94 -9.41
N VAL A 347 20.48 -3.18 -9.24
CA VAL A 347 21.39 -3.27 -8.10
C VAL A 347 21.63 -1.88 -7.52
N ALA A 348 21.39 -1.74 -6.24
CA ALA A 348 21.69 -0.54 -5.45
C ALA A 348 23.14 -0.62 -4.96
N ILE A 349 23.93 0.42 -5.14
CA ILE A 349 25.35 0.49 -4.77
C ILE A 349 25.62 1.74 -3.93
N CYS A 350 26.39 1.59 -2.84
CA CYS A 350 26.85 2.67 -2.00
C CYS A 350 28.21 2.36 -1.40
N THR A 351 28.90 3.37 -0.85
CA THR A 351 30.16 3.19 -0.10
C THR A 351 29.97 3.55 1.38
N GLU A 352 30.88 3.05 2.26
CA GLU A 352 30.86 3.38 3.69
C GLU A 352 30.83 4.89 3.94
N ALA A 353 31.63 5.65 3.19
CA ALA A 353 31.69 7.10 3.33
C ALA A 353 30.32 7.79 3.16
N ASN A 354 29.47 7.22 2.32
CA ASN A 354 28.13 7.72 2.00
C ASN A 354 27.02 7.14 2.92
N LEU A 355 27.33 6.20 3.81
CA LEU A 355 26.34 5.59 4.71
C LEU A 355 26.33 6.19 6.12
N LYS A 356 27.06 7.28 6.39
CA LYS A 356 27.12 7.90 7.72
C LYS A 356 25.75 8.29 8.24
N SER A 357 24.99 9.09 7.50
CA SER A 357 23.63 9.53 7.88
C SER A 357 22.65 8.36 7.96
N TYR A 358 22.75 7.38 7.05
CA TYR A 358 21.99 6.13 7.12
C TYR A 358 22.24 5.37 8.44
N ASN A 359 23.50 5.20 8.82
CA ASN A 359 23.89 4.47 10.06
C ASN A 359 23.42 5.20 11.33
N VAL A 360 23.42 6.54 11.32
CA VAL A 360 22.86 7.36 12.42
C VAL A 360 21.35 7.21 12.50
N ALA A 361 20.64 7.28 11.37
CA ALA A 361 19.19 7.17 11.33
C ALA A 361 18.67 5.75 11.64
N ARG A 362 19.49 4.72 11.37
CA ARG A 362 19.13 3.31 11.50
C ARG A 362 20.25 2.48 12.17
N PRO A 363 20.51 2.70 13.46
CA PRO A 363 21.61 2.03 14.18
C PRO A 363 21.52 0.50 14.08
N GLY A 364 22.60 -0.16 13.67
CA GLY A 364 22.71 -1.62 13.56
C GLY A 364 21.94 -2.25 12.40
N MET A 365 21.23 -1.46 11.57
CA MET A 365 20.46 -2.01 10.44
C MET A 365 21.36 -2.59 9.36
N LEU A 366 22.45 -1.89 8.99
CA LEU A 366 23.40 -2.39 7.99
C LEU A 366 23.98 -3.75 8.41
N LYS A 367 24.34 -3.92 9.69
CA LYS A 367 24.82 -5.20 10.23
C LYS A 367 23.80 -6.32 10.02
N LYS A 368 22.52 -6.09 10.35
CA LYS A 368 21.43 -7.08 10.15
C LYS A 368 21.29 -7.45 8.68
N LEU A 369 21.39 -6.48 7.77
CA LEU A 369 21.27 -6.72 6.34
C LEU A 369 22.47 -7.51 5.77
N LEU A 370 23.66 -7.29 6.29
CA LEU A 370 24.86 -8.07 5.97
C LEU A 370 24.74 -9.52 6.48
N GLU A 371 24.35 -9.70 7.74
CA GLU A 371 24.15 -11.02 8.36
C GLU A 371 23.08 -11.84 7.61
N SER A 372 22.02 -11.20 7.10
CA SER A 372 20.98 -11.86 6.30
C SER A 372 21.38 -12.10 4.83
N GLY A 373 22.49 -11.54 4.36
CA GLY A 373 22.92 -11.60 2.97
C GLY A 373 22.05 -10.81 1.98
N VAL A 374 21.19 -9.93 2.48
CA VAL A 374 20.38 -9.01 1.65
C VAL A 374 21.25 -7.92 1.05
N VAL A 375 22.15 -7.37 1.87
CA VAL A 375 23.25 -6.50 1.43
C VAL A 375 24.54 -7.29 1.50
N LYS A 376 25.42 -7.14 0.53
CA LYS A 376 26.75 -7.70 0.53
C LYS A 376 27.79 -6.60 0.58
N GLN A 377 28.92 -6.88 1.24
CA GLN A 377 30.09 -6.01 1.34
C GLN A 377 31.18 -6.47 0.38
N TYR A 378 31.87 -5.52 -0.25
CA TYR A 378 32.92 -5.77 -1.23
C TYR A 378 34.13 -4.86 -0.96
N LYS A 379 35.31 -5.32 -1.33
CA LYS A 379 36.54 -4.53 -1.25
C LYS A 379 36.62 -3.49 -2.36
N THR A 380 36.25 -3.88 -3.58
CA THR A 380 36.36 -3.07 -4.79
C THR A 380 35.07 -3.03 -5.58
N LEU A 381 34.96 -2.05 -6.47
CA LEU A 381 33.88 -1.96 -7.45
C LEU A 381 33.91 -3.15 -8.46
N ALA A 382 35.11 -3.65 -8.76
CA ALA A 382 35.30 -4.81 -9.63
C ALA A 382 34.72 -6.11 -9.02
N ASP A 383 34.78 -6.25 -7.69
CA ASP A 383 34.17 -7.40 -7.00
C ASP A 383 32.63 -7.39 -7.15
N ILE A 384 32.03 -6.20 -7.11
CA ILE A 384 30.59 -6.03 -7.40
C ILE A 384 30.29 -6.46 -8.84
N ALA A 385 31.08 -5.96 -9.81
CA ALA A 385 30.92 -6.31 -11.20
C ALA A 385 30.99 -7.82 -11.44
N ALA A 386 31.94 -8.50 -10.80
CA ALA A 386 32.10 -9.95 -10.88
C ALA A 386 30.91 -10.72 -10.28
N ASP A 387 30.46 -10.36 -9.06
CA ASP A 387 29.35 -11.05 -8.38
C ASP A 387 28.01 -10.91 -9.10
N TYR A 388 27.72 -9.71 -9.65
CA TYR A 388 26.49 -9.44 -10.41
C TYR A 388 26.63 -9.65 -11.92
N LYS A 389 27.77 -10.18 -12.39
CA LYS A 389 28.07 -10.46 -13.80
C LYS A 389 27.90 -9.21 -14.70
N MET A 390 28.36 -8.06 -14.22
CA MET A 390 28.35 -6.80 -14.96
C MET A 390 29.65 -6.62 -15.76
N PRO A 391 29.63 -5.95 -16.92
CA PRO A 391 30.87 -5.49 -17.57
C PRO A 391 31.58 -4.48 -16.64
N ALA A 392 32.79 -4.82 -16.18
CA ALA A 392 33.51 -4.04 -15.16
C ALA A 392 33.91 -2.66 -15.64
N ASP A 393 34.30 -2.54 -16.91
CA ASP A 393 34.65 -1.27 -17.57
C ASP A 393 33.45 -0.33 -17.69
N VAL A 394 32.27 -0.88 -18.04
CA VAL A 394 31.02 -0.12 -18.12
C VAL A 394 30.61 0.39 -16.74
N LEU A 395 30.64 -0.47 -15.70
CA LEU A 395 30.32 -0.08 -14.35
C LEU A 395 31.28 1.01 -13.82
N ALA A 396 32.59 0.84 -14.07
CA ALA A 396 33.58 1.83 -13.67
C ALA A 396 33.31 3.19 -14.33
N LYS A 397 32.98 3.20 -15.63
CA LYS A 397 32.64 4.44 -16.35
C LYS A 397 31.35 5.09 -15.84
N THR A 398 30.35 4.27 -15.47
CA THR A 398 29.10 4.74 -14.88
C THR A 398 29.37 5.45 -13.54
N VAL A 399 30.19 4.83 -12.67
CA VAL A 399 30.57 5.41 -11.37
C VAL A 399 31.40 6.69 -11.55
N GLU A 400 32.33 6.71 -12.52
CA GLU A 400 33.11 7.92 -12.84
C GLU A 400 32.20 9.10 -13.24
N THR A 401 31.23 8.83 -14.15
CA THR A 401 30.25 9.82 -14.61
C THR A 401 29.39 10.32 -13.46
N PHE A 402 28.90 9.42 -12.62
CA PHE A 402 28.13 9.75 -11.44
C PHE A 402 28.95 10.56 -10.42
N ASN A 403 30.20 10.20 -10.17
CA ASN A 403 31.08 10.95 -9.28
C ASN A 403 31.35 12.38 -9.76
N LYS A 404 31.42 12.57 -11.09
CA LYS A 404 31.49 13.92 -11.68
C LYS A 404 30.21 14.70 -11.38
N ALA A 405 29.03 14.09 -11.58
CA ALA A 405 27.75 14.71 -11.27
C ALA A 405 27.64 15.11 -9.78
N VAL A 406 28.14 14.26 -8.86
CA VAL A 406 28.20 14.56 -7.40
C VAL A 406 29.10 15.78 -7.14
N LYS A 407 30.27 15.86 -7.74
CA LYS A 407 31.20 17.00 -7.60
C LYS A 407 30.61 18.30 -8.15
N ASP A 408 30.01 18.23 -9.34
CA ASP A 408 29.41 19.36 -10.03
C ASP A 408 28.05 19.77 -9.45
N ARG A 409 27.50 18.98 -8.52
CA ARG A 409 26.12 19.13 -7.97
C ARG A 409 25.05 19.20 -9.05
N LYS A 410 25.28 18.53 -10.17
CA LYS A 410 24.39 18.52 -11.33
C LYS A 410 24.45 17.15 -12.02
N ASP A 411 23.31 16.50 -12.13
CA ASP A 411 23.17 15.22 -12.86
C ASP A 411 22.66 15.48 -14.28
N PRO A 412 23.51 15.33 -15.32
CA PRO A 412 23.10 15.55 -16.70
C PRO A 412 22.32 14.39 -17.31
N GLU A 413 22.35 13.19 -16.69
CA GLU A 413 21.69 12.01 -17.24
C GLU A 413 20.20 11.93 -16.85
N PHE A 414 19.88 12.19 -15.57
CA PHE A 414 18.52 12.01 -15.04
C PHE A 414 18.00 13.25 -14.31
N ASN A 415 18.77 14.34 -14.26
CA ASN A 415 18.43 15.57 -13.54
C ASN A 415 18.10 15.35 -12.05
N ARG A 416 18.75 14.33 -11.44
CA ARG A 416 18.60 14.00 -10.03
C ARG A 416 19.09 15.14 -9.14
N ILE A 417 18.33 15.45 -8.09
CA ILE A 417 18.76 16.35 -7.04
C ILE A 417 19.85 15.67 -6.19
N MET A 418 21.04 16.27 -6.10
CA MET A 418 22.14 15.74 -5.31
C MET A 418 21.96 16.08 -3.82
N ASN A 419 22.02 15.08 -2.96
CA ASN A 419 22.00 15.29 -1.52
C ASN A 419 23.24 16.09 -1.09
N PRO A 420 23.10 17.17 -0.28
CA PRO A 420 24.24 18.00 0.17
C PRO A 420 25.35 17.20 0.86
N GLU A 421 25.02 16.14 1.59
CA GLU A 421 25.99 15.30 2.32
C GLU A 421 26.64 14.23 1.44
N GLN A 422 26.19 14.05 0.20
CA GLN A 422 26.69 13.04 -0.72
C GLN A 422 28.12 13.39 -1.17
N VAL A 423 29.02 12.41 -1.07
CA VAL A 423 30.40 12.49 -1.56
C VAL A 423 30.63 11.48 -2.70
N PRO A 424 31.64 11.69 -3.58
CA PRO A 424 31.97 10.73 -4.62
C PRO A 424 32.20 9.31 -4.09
N LEU A 425 31.78 8.32 -4.85
CA LEU A 425 31.96 6.90 -4.56
C LEU A 425 33.36 6.48 -5.07
N VAL A 426 34.38 6.55 -4.22
CA VAL A 426 35.77 6.29 -4.62
C VAL A 426 36.37 5.08 -3.91
N ASP A 427 36.27 5.02 -2.58
CA ASP A 427 36.93 4.04 -1.76
C ASP A 427 35.93 3.10 -1.08
N GLY A 428 36.38 1.84 -0.88
CA GLY A 428 35.62 0.86 -0.10
C GLY A 428 35.69 1.11 1.41
N PRO A 429 34.97 0.31 2.19
CA PRO A 429 34.15 -0.81 1.70
C PRO A 429 32.95 -0.35 0.88
N TRP A 430 32.64 -1.15 -0.14
CA TRP A 430 31.50 -1.02 -0.99
C TRP A 430 30.37 -1.92 -0.52
N TYR A 431 29.15 -1.50 -0.75
CA TYR A 431 27.94 -2.27 -0.42
C TYR A 431 27.02 -2.34 -1.63
N ALA A 432 26.43 -3.51 -1.86
CA ALA A 432 25.45 -3.67 -2.94
C ALA A 432 24.30 -4.58 -2.54
N ALA A 433 23.13 -4.32 -3.10
CA ALA A 433 21.93 -5.13 -2.92
C ALA A 433 21.14 -5.21 -4.22
N GLU A 434 20.68 -6.41 -4.57
CA GLU A 434 19.72 -6.58 -5.66
C GLU A 434 18.35 -6.06 -5.25
N MET A 435 17.65 -5.41 -6.20
CA MET A 435 16.32 -4.85 -6.00
C MET A 435 15.31 -5.45 -6.95
N SER A 436 14.07 -5.56 -6.48
CA SER A 436 12.90 -5.91 -7.29
C SER A 436 11.69 -5.16 -6.80
N PRO A 437 10.82 -4.67 -7.69
CA PRO A 437 9.56 -4.07 -7.29
C PRO A 437 8.66 -5.08 -6.57
N LYS A 438 7.84 -4.58 -5.63
CA LYS A 438 6.77 -5.36 -5.01
C LYS A 438 5.49 -4.56 -5.01
N VAL A 439 4.37 -5.23 -5.28
CA VAL A 439 3.04 -4.61 -5.23
C VAL A 439 2.76 -4.13 -3.81
N HIS A 440 2.31 -2.88 -3.68
CA HIS A 440 2.28 -2.22 -2.37
C HIS A 440 0.95 -1.59 -1.99
N HIS A 441 0.31 -0.85 -2.89
CA HIS A 441 -0.88 -0.05 -2.57
C HIS A 441 -1.80 0.09 -3.79
N CYS A 442 -3.10 0.01 -3.57
CA CYS A 442 -4.13 0.27 -4.58
C CYS A 442 -4.64 1.70 -4.40
N MET A 443 -4.50 2.58 -5.41
CA MET A 443 -4.98 3.96 -5.35
C MET A 443 -6.44 4.10 -5.76
N GLY A 444 -6.93 3.18 -6.60
CA GLY A 444 -8.33 3.08 -6.97
C GLY A 444 -9.21 2.50 -5.87
N GLY A 445 -10.49 2.41 -6.15
CA GLY A 445 -11.44 1.83 -5.20
C GLY A 445 -12.87 2.29 -5.39
N LEU A 446 -13.66 2.06 -4.35
CA LEU A 446 -15.03 2.50 -4.26
C LEU A 446 -15.14 4.02 -4.40
N VAL A 447 -16.04 4.46 -5.27
CA VAL A 447 -16.39 5.88 -5.37
C VAL A 447 -17.26 6.23 -4.18
N THR A 448 -16.84 7.25 -3.42
CA THR A 448 -17.63 7.77 -2.30
C THR A 448 -17.87 9.26 -2.47
N ASP A 449 -18.95 9.76 -1.89
CA ASP A 449 -19.14 11.20 -1.70
C ASP A 449 -18.34 11.73 -0.49
N MET A 450 -18.51 13.03 -0.19
CA MET A 450 -17.80 13.69 0.93
C MET A 450 -18.26 13.24 2.32
N GLN A 451 -19.35 12.48 2.41
CA GLN A 451 -19.86 11.83 3.62
C GLN A 451 -19.47 10.34 3.67
N CYS A 452 -18.50 9.92 2.84
CA CYS A 452 -18.03 8.52 2.73
C CYS A 452 -19.11 7.51 2.33
N ARG A 453 -20.27 7.94 1.78
CA ARG A 453 -21.32 7.06 1.28
C ARG A 453 -20.90 6.50 -0.07
N VAL A 454 -21.01 5.18 -0.24
CA VAL A 454 -20.63 4.49 -1.50
C VAL A 454 -21.65 4.80 -2.59
N MET A 455 -21.17 5.14 -3.80
CA MET A 455 -22.01 5.48 -4.94
C MET A 455 -22.45 4.24 -5.71
N ASP A 456 -23.70 4.24 -6.13
CA ASP A 456 -24.27 3.22 -7.03
C ASP A 456 -23.90 3.55 -8.49
N ILE A 457 -23.38 2.55 -9.21
CA ILE A 457 -22.91 2.72 -10.59
C ILE A 457 -24.07 3.04 -11.57
N SER A 458 -25.27 2.54 -11.29
CA SER A 458 -26.42 2.67 -12.20
C SER A 458 -27.16 3.99 -12.02
N THR A 459 -27.21 4.49 -10.79
CA THR A 459 -28.03 5.67 -10.45
C THR A 459 -27.19 6.91 -10.18
N SER A 460 -25.86 6.76 -10.01
CA SER A 460 -24.95 7.84 -9.54
C SER A 460 -25.39 8.49 -8.23
N LYS A 461 -26.15 7.76 -7.40
CA LYS A 461 -26.61 8.19 -6.07
C LYS A 461 -25.95 7.34 -4.99
N PRO A 462 -25.85 7.83 -3.74
CA PRO A 462 -25.38 7.02 -2.64
C PRO A 462 -26.26 5.78 -2.42
N ILE A 463 -25.62 4.62 -2.19
CA ILE A 463 -26.31 3.40 -1.75
C ILE A 463 -26.70 3.58 -0.29
N PRO A 464 -27.99 3.56 0.08
CA PRO A 464 -28.40 3.78 1.46
C PRO A 464 -27.84 2.71 2.39
N GLY A 465 -27.28 3.16 3.53
CA GLY A 465 -26.70 2.27 4.53
C GLY A 465 -25.33 1.68 4.17
N LEU A 466 -24.65 2.17 3.11
CA LEU A 466 -23.32 1.69 2.73
C LEU A 466 -22.29 2.82 2.73
N PHE A 467 -21.22 2.61 3.48
CA PHE A 467 -20.10 3.55 3.65
C PHE A 467 -18.77 2.85 3.37
N ALA A 468 -17.75 3.62 3.03
CA ALA A 468 -16.39 3.07 2.87
C ALA A 468 -15.32 4.07 3.28
N ALA A 469 -14.18 3.55 3.80
CA ALA A 469 -13.03 4.33 4.19
C ALA A 469 -11.70 3.58 3.99
N GLY A 470 -10.60 4.32 3.98
CA GLY A 470 -9.24 3.80 3.84
C GLY A 470 -8.93 3.36 2.41
N GLU A 471 -8.00 2.41 2.25
CA GLU A 471 -7.49 1.93 0.96
C GLU A 471 -8.58 1.28 0.06
N ALA A 472 -9.74 0.96 0.61
CA ALA A 472 -10.88 0.48 -0.17
C ALA A 472 -11.55 1.58 -1.02
N THR A 473 -11.19 2.86 -0.83
CA THR A 473 -11.80 4.02 -1.48
C THR A 473 -10.86 4.70 -2.48
N SER A 474 -11.45 5.33 -3.50
CA SER A 474 -10.74 6.07 -4.54
C SER A 474 -10.72 7.58 -4.31
N GLY A 475 -9.95 8.28 -5.13
CA GLY A 475 -10.02 9.73 -5.34
C GLY A 475 -9.04 10.55 -4.52
N VAL A 476 -8.42 10.01 -3.46
CA VAL A 476 -7.47 10.76 -2.64
C VAL A 476 -6.08 10.82 -3.26
N HIS A 477 -5.61 9.72 -3.85
CA HIS A 477 -4.20 9.57 -4.23
C HIS A 477 -3.87 9.92 -5.69
N GLY A 478 -4.87 9.95 -6.58
CA GLY A 478 -4.60 10.10 -8.00
C GLY A 478 -3.75 8.95 -8.55
N ALA A 479 -2.93 9.24 -9.56
CA ALA A 479 -2.13 8.21 -10.24
C ALA A 479 -0.96 7.69 -9.41
N VAL A 480 -0.41 8.50 -8.49
CA VAL A 480 0.73 8.14 -7.63
C VAL A 480 0.48 8.65 -6.21
N ARG A 481 0.52 7.75 -5.25
CA ARG A 481 0.34 8.09 -3.85
C ARG A 481 1.55 8.84 -3.29
N LEU A 482 1.31 9.99 -2.70
CA LEU A 482 2.29 10.66 -1.86
C LEU A 482 2.57 9.81 -0.61
N GLY A 483 3.82 9.68 -0.22
CA GLY A 483 4.22 8.81 0.89
C GLY A 483 3.49 9.14 2.19
N SER A 484 3.19 8.10 2.99
CA SER A 484 2.55 8.14 4.33
C SER A 484 1.22 8.88 4.47
N VAL A 485 0.65 9.42 3.37
CA VAL A 485 -0.68 10.06 3.38
C VAL A 485 -1.80 9.03 3.57
N SER A 486 -1.60 7.77 3.19
CA SER A 486 -2.63 6.70 3.35
C SER A 486 -3.12 6.56 4.79
N TYR A 487 -2.30 6.86 5.77
CA TYR A 487 -2.65 6.78 7.19
C TYR A 487 -3.38 8.04 7.70
N THR A 488 -3.32 9.12 6.94
CA THR A 488 -4.05 10.36 7.24
C THR A 488 -5.57 10.20 7.02
N HIS A 489 -6.01 9.12 6.34
CA HIS A 489 -7.43 8.74 6.18
C HIS A 489 -8.01 7.98 7.38
N LEU A 490 -7.39 8.04 8.53
CA LEU A 490 -7.79 7.29 9.72
C LEU A 490 -9.23 7.58 10.16
N ARG A 491 -9.75 8.76 9.89
CA ARG A 491 -11.06 9.19 10.34
C ARG A 491 -11.90 9.67 9.16
N ALA A 492 -12.89 8.84 8.78
CA ALA A 492 -14.00 9.31 7.97
C ALA A 492 -14.94 10.13 8.86
N HIS A 493 -15.19 11.35 8.50
CA HIS A 493 -16.13 12.22 9.19
C HIS A 493 -17.55 11.98 8.73
#